data_4b08fccbbb2d2287779f71bce73d9e53
#
_entry.id   4b08fccbbb2d2287779f71bce73d9e53
#
_cell.length_a   1.000
_cell.length_b   1.000
_cell.length_c   1.000
_cell.angle_alpha   90.00
_cell.angle_beta   90.00
_cell.angle_gamma   90.00
#
_symmetry.space_group_name_H-M   'P 1'
#
loop_
_entity.id
_entity.type
_entity.pdbx_description
1 polymer ?
#
loop_
_entity_poly.entity_id
_entity_poly.type
_entity_poly.pdbx_seq_one_letter_code
_entity_poly.pdbx_strand_id
1 'polypeptide(L)'
;PIKGYDVLVARLESLGYRQPTADSPGNLVPMPYDWRLSNRFTAAWMAPTIQRELERWRAQGGRYADAQVVFVCHSMGGLVARRYAAAHGADHVRKIVTFGTPMRGSMNAVDQLANGAPWKLGPLRGLVTDLSRSLPSLHQLLPSYACVVPDSGGELTHLDPGGIPHGDPAMVADGLAFHTEVEAAETTDPTFAAKVHAIVGTNQPTQSTVRFTGGGTEF
;
A
#
# COMPACT_ATOMS: atom_id res chain seq x y z
N PRO A 1 -7.32 -6.21 17.53
CA PRO A 1 -7.37 -4.85 16.96
C PRO A 1 -5.99 -4.21 17.12
N ILE A 2 -5.47 -3.62 16.05
CA ILE A 2 -4.21 -2.86 16.13
C ILE A 2 -4.55 -1.57 16.85
N LYS A 3 -3.95 -1.34 18.02
CA LYS A 3 -4.11 -0.10 18.78
C LYS A 3 -3.80 1.11 17.87
N GLY A 4 -4.73 2.04 17.81
CA GLY A 4 -4.59 3.26 16.99
C GLY A 4 -5.68 3.43 15.94
N TYR A 5 -6.12 2.36 15.26
CA TYR A 5 -7.23 2.46 14.30
C TYR A 5 -8.60 2.54 14.99
N ASP A 6 -8.74 1.96 16.16
CA ASP A 6 -9.90 2.10 17.03
C ASP A 6 -10.14 3.57 17.43
N VAL A 7 -9.07 4.32 17.72
CA VAL A 7 -9.16 5.76 18.01
C VAL A 7 -9.62 6.55 16.78
N LEU A 8 -9.13 6.23 15.60
CA LEU A 8 -9.56 6.88 14.35
C LEU A 8 -11.04 6.58 14.06
N VAL A 9 -11.46 5.31 14.18
CA VAL A 9 -12.86 4.92 13.99
C VAL A 9 -13.75 5.64 15.00
N ALA A 10 -13.43 5.61 16.29
CA ALA A 10 -14.19 6.30 17.33
C ALA A 10 -14.26 7.82 17.08
N ARG A 11 -13.17 8.43 16.57
CA ARG A 11 -13.19 9.86 16.19
C ARG A 11 -14.13 10.13 15.03
N LEU A 12 -14.14 9.29 14.00
CA LEU A 12 -15.07 9.43 12.88
C LEU A 12 -16.52 9.24 13.34
N GLU A 13 -16.79 8.27 14.21
CA GLU A 13 -18.11 8.05 14.79
C GLU A 13 -18.58 9.26 15.62
N SER A 14 -17.68 9.89 16.38
CA SER A 14 -17.99 11.12 17.12
C SER A 14 -18.32 12.32 16.22
N LEU A 15 -17.94 12.27 14.94
CA LEU A 15 -18.28 13.26 13.91
C LEU A 15 -19.57 12.92 13.14
N GLY A 16 -20.27 11.85 13.54
CA GLY A 16 -21.54 11.45 12.95
C GLY A 16 -21.44 10.41 11.84
N TYR A 17 -20.24 9.88 11.56
CA TYR A 17 -20.13 8.71 10.70
C TYR A 17 -20.62 7.47 11.46
N ARG A 18 -21.15 6.49 10.74
CA ARG A 18 -21.67 5.27 11.34
C ARG A 18 -21.37 4.05 10.50
N GLN A 19 -21.06 2.94 11.15
CA GLN A 19 -20.86 1.67 10.50
C GLN A 19 -22.20 1.08 10.04
N PRO A 20 -22.22 0.35 8.90
CA PRO A 20 -23.43 -0.34 8.46
C PRO A 20 -23.80 -1.49 9.39
N THR A 21 -25.09 -1.76 9.49
CA THR A 21 -25.64 -2.98 10.10
C THR A 21 -26.41 -3.78 9.05
N ALA A 22 -26.94 -4.96 9.42
CA ALA A 22 -27.80 -5.73 8.53
C ALA A 22 -28.99 -4.89 8.05
N ASP A 23 -29.59 -4.11 8.96
CA ASP A 23 -30.87 -3.42 8.73
C ASP A 23 -30.69 -1.93 8.36
N SER A 24 -29.48 -1.37 8.50
CA SER A 24 -29.24 0.06 8.29
C SER A 24 -27.97 0.32 7.49
N PRO A 25 -28.02 1.17 6.44
CA PRO A 25 -26.83 1.58 5.73
C PRO A 25 -25.93 2.45 6.62
N GLY A 26 -24.61 2.32 6.41
CA GLY A 26 -23.60 3.13 7.06
C GLY A 26 -22.73 3.88 6.05
N ASN A 27 -22.00 4.87 6.54
CA ASN A 27 -21.06 5.67 5.76
C ASN A 27 -19.62 5.59 6.28
N LEU A 28 -19.36 4.65 7.19
CA LEU A 28 -18.04 4.32 7.71
C LEU A 28 -17.86 2.80 7.64
N VAL A 29 -17.01 2.34 6.76
CA VAL A 29 -16.78 0.90 6.54
C VAL A 29 -15.32 0.57 6.84
N PRO A 30 -14.99 0.11 8.06
CA PRO A 30 -13.66 -0.40 8.34
C PRO A 30 -13.36 -1.65 7.49
N MET A 31 -12.22 -1.65 6.81
CA MET A 31 -11.81 -2.73 5.90
C MET A 31 -10.51 -3.37 6.39
N PRO A 32 -10.55 -4.22 7.44
CA PRO A 32 -9.38 -4.99 7.85
C PRO A 32 -9.07 -6.06 6.79
N TYR A 33 -7.79 -6.23 6.46
CA TYR A 33 -7.36 -7.20 5.47
C TYR A 33 -6.09 -7.92 5.91
N ASP A 34 -5.81 -9.05 5.30
CA ASP A 34 -4.55 -9.75 5.50
C ASP A 34 -3.44 -9.06 4.71
N TRP A 35 -2.61 -8.30 5.41
CA TRP A 35 -1.51 -7.54 4.83
C TRP A 35 -0.41 -8.40 4.17
N ARG A 36 -0.41 -9.72 4.39
CA ARG A 36 0.55 -10.65 3.80
C ARG A 36 0.25 -10.95 2.34
N LEU A 37 -1.00 -10.79 1.94
CA LEU A 37 -1.48 -11.06 0.59
C LEU A 37 -1.13 -9.92 -0.38
N SER A 38 -1.17 -10.23 -1.67
CA SER A 38 -0.99 -9.23 -2.71
C SER A 38 -1.97 -8.06 -2.57
N ASN A 39 -1.49 -6.84 -2.74
CA ASN A 39 -2.34 -5.63 -2.78
C ASN A 39 -3.35 -5.70 -3.94
N ARG A 40 -3.02 -6.39 -5.05
CA ARG A 40 -3.97 -6.64 -6.14
C ARG A 40 -5.12 -7.52 -5.67
N PHE A 41 -4.81 -8.61 -4.95
CA PHE A 41 -5.82 -9.48 -4.37
C PHE A 41 -6.69 -8.74 -3.37
N THR A 42 -6.07 -7.98 -2.46
CA THR A 42 -6.78 -7.21 -1.45
C THR A 42 -7.72 -6.18 -2.08
N ALA A 43 -7.27 -5.44 -3.09
CA ALA A 43 -8.11 -4.48 -3.82
C ALA A 43 -9.33 -5.16 -4.48
N ALA A 44 -9.12 -6.30 -5.13
CA ALA A 44 -10.20 -7.07 -5.74
C ALA A 44 -11.18 -7.64 -4.69
N TRP A 45 -10.66 -8.15 -3.57
CA TRP A 45 -11.47 -8.67 -2.46
C TRP A 45 -12.35 -7.60 -1.81
N MET A 46 -11.85 -6.36 -1.70
CA MET A 46 -12.60 -5.24 -1.13
C MET A 46 -13.72 -4.73 -2.05
N ALA A 47 -13.57 -4.87 -3.35
CA ALA A 47 -14.45 -4.26 -4.34
C ALA A 47 -15.94 -4.57 -4.17
N PRO A 48 -16.38 -5.83 -3.98
CA PRO A 48 -17.80 -6.14 -3.80
C PRO A 48 -18.41 -5.48 -2.56
N THR A 49 -17.64 -5.39 -1.47
CA THR A 49 -18.10 -4.75 -0.24
C THR A 49 -18.22 -3.25 -0.42
N ILE A 50 -17.22 -2.60 -1.04
CA ILE A 50 -17.25 -1.16 -1.34
C ILE A 50 -18.48 -0.83 -2.20
N GLN A 51 -18.68 -1.57 -3.28
CA GLN A 51 -19.81 -1.35 -4.18
C GLN A 51 -21.13 -1.52 -3.47
N ARG A 52 -21.33 -2.63 -2.75
CA ARG A 52 -22.56 -2.91 -2.00
C ARG A 52 -22.90 -1.81 -0.99
N GLU A 53 -21.92 -1.37 -0.18
CA GLU A 53 -22.20 -0.36 0.84
C GLU A 53 -22.42 1.03 0.24
N LEU A 54 -21.76 1.36 -0.87
CA LEU A 54 -22.01 2.58 -1.62
C LEU A 54 -23.42 2.59 -2.22
N GLU A 55 -23.87 1.50 -2.82
CA GLU A 55 -25.21 1.35 -3.37
C GLU A 55 -26.28 1.44 -2.26
N ARG A 56 -26.08 0.77 -1.13
CA ARG A 56 -26.97 0.87 0.04
C ARG A 56 -27.07 2.31 0.56
N TRP A 57 -25.95 3.04 0.56
CA TRP A 57 -25.92 4.43 0.98
C TRP A 57 -26.66 5.32 0.00
N ARG A 58 -26.44 5.15 -1.31
CA ARG A 58 -27.10 5.89 -2.39
C ARG A 58 -28.60 5.63 -2.46
N ALA A 59 -29.03 4.43 -2.16
CA ALA A 59 -30.45 4.00 -2.19
C ALA A 59 -31.34 4.80 -1.21
N GLN A 60 -30.76 5.53 -0.24
CA GLN A 60 -31.52 6.45 0.61
C GLN A 60 -32.06 7.66 -0.17
N GLY A 61 -31.54 7.92 -1.38
CA GLY A 61 -31.99 8.99 -2.26
C GLY A 61 -31.63 10.40 -1.77
N GLY A 62 -32.23 11.41 -2.39
CA GLY A 62 -31.98 12.80 -2.05
C GLY A 62 -30.49 13.18 -2.13
N ARG A 63 -29.97 13.82 -1.09
CA ARG A 63 -28.56 14.26 -1.03
C ARG A 63 -27.52 13.13 -1.05
N TYR A 64 -27.94 11.87 -0.93
CA TYR A 64 -27.04 10.71 -0.91
C TYR A 64 -26.94 10.01 -2.27
N ALA A 65 -27.81 10.36 -3.24
CA ALA A 65 -27.87 9.68 -4.54
C ALA A 65 -26.53 9.72 -5.29
N ASP A 66 -25.75 10.80 -5.15
CA ASP A 66 -24.45 11.00 -5.81
C ASP A 66 -23.27 10.77 -4.85
N ALA A 67 -23.46 10.02 -3.77
CA ALA A 67 -22.39 9.75 -2.81
C ALA A 67 -21.23 9.03 -3.49
N GLN A 68 -20.02 9.36 -3.06
CA GLN A 68 -18.76 8.78 -3.54
C GLN A 68 -17.93 8.27 -2.36
N VAL A 69 -17.03 7.35 -2.63
CA VAL A 69 -16.12 6.76 -1.65
C VAL A 69 -15.00 7.73 -1.29
N VAL A 70 -14.72 7.86 -0.01
CA VAL A 70 -13.48 8.47 0.49
C VAL A 70 -12.68 7.37 1.18
N PHE A 71 -11.50 7.08 0.66
CA PHE A 71 -10.55 6.19 1.32
C PHE A 71 -9.73 6.96 2.34
N VAL A 72 -9.60 6.42 3.55
CA VAL A 72 -8.70 6.93 4.60
C VAL A 72 -7.74 5.79 4.92
N CYS A 73 -6.50 5.93 4.51
CA CYS A 73 -5.53 4.85 4.43
C CYS A 73 -4.27 5.16 5.21
N HIS A 74 -3.72 4.15 5.88
CA HIS A 74 -2.41 4.23 6.51
C HIS A 74 -1.43 3.27 5.83
N SER A 75 -0.18 3.71 5.65
CA SER A 75 0.92 2.88 5.15
C SER A 75 0.53 2.15 3.84
N MET A 76 0.74 0.85 3.74
CA MET A 76 0.42 0.02 2.57
C MET A 76 -1.06 0.10 2.14
N GLY A 77 -1.99 0.46 3.05
CA GLY A 77 -3.40 0.64 2.70
C GLY A 77 -3.64 1.68 1.61
N GLY A 78 -2.77 2.67 1.47
CA GLY A 78 -2.84 3.63 0.37
C GLY A 78 -2.49 3.02 -0.99
N LEU A 79 -1.60 2.02 -1.03
CA LEU A 79 -1.31 1.27 -2.24
C LEU A 79 -2.50 0.40 -2.65
N VAL A 80 -3.17 -0.24 -1.68
CA VAL A 80 -4.40 -1.01 -1.91
C VAL A 80 -5.50 -0.12 -2.50
N ALA A 81 -5.74 1.07 -1.92
CA ALA A 81 -6.78 1.98 -2.39
C ALA A 81 -6.47 2.52 -3.80
N ARG A 82 -5.21 2.87 -4.09
CA ARG A 82 -4.78 3.28 -5.44
C ARG A 82 -4.95 2.15 -6.45
N ARG A 83 -4.56 0.93 -6.09
CA ARG A 83 -4.79 -0.25 -6.94
C ARG A 83 -6.27 -0.52 -7.18
N TYR A 84 -7.11 -0.34 -6.15
CA TYR A 84 -8.55 -0.44 -6.30
C TYR A 84 -9.07 0.55 -7.34
N ALA A 85 -8.71 1.84 -7.22
CA ALA A 85 -9.14 2.87 -8.16
C ALA A 85 -8.61 2.61 -9.58
N ALA A 86 -7.37 2.13 -9.72
CA ALA A 86 -6.78 1.76 -11.01
C ALA A 86 -7.53 0.59 -11.68
N ALA A 87 -8.00 -0.39 -10.90
CA ALA A 87 -8.64 -1.59 -11.43
C ALA A 87 -10.15 -1.45 -11.68
N HIS A 88 -10.84 -0.65 -10.87
CA HIS A 88 -12.30 -0.53 -10.87
C HIS A 88 -12.81 0.84 -11.33
N GLY A 89 -11.90 1.72 -11.74
CA GLY A 89 -12.19 3.09 -12.12
C GLY A 89 -12.29 4.03 -10.91
N ALA A 90 -11.93 5.28 -11.13
CA ALA A 90 -11.90 6.30 -10.08
C ALA A 90 -13.16 7.17 -10.00
N ASP A 91 -14.15 6.99 -10.88
CA ASP A 91 -15.34 7.87 -10.98
C ASP A 91 -16.18 7.90 -9.70
N HIS A 92 -16.31 6.75 -9.04
CA HIS A 92 -17.03 6.63 -7.78
C HIS A 92 -16.17 6.92 -6.53
N VAL A 93 -14.89 7.25 -6.73
CA VAL A 93 -13.96 7.66 -5.68
C VAL A 93 -13.88 9.19 -5.66
N ARG A 94 -14.16 9.77 -4.50
CA ARG A 94 -14.03 11.22 -4.27
C ARG A 94 -12.61 11.61 -3.88
N LYS A 95 -12.00 10.84 -2.94
CA LYS A 95 -10.65 11.09 -2.42
C LYS A 95 -10.00 9.80 -1.93
N ILE A 96 -8.68 9.76 -2.03
CA ILE A 96 -7.82 8.77 -1.38
C ILE A 96 -6.87 9.56 -0.47
N VAL A 97 -7.19 9.62 0.82
CA VAL A 97 -6.36 10.29 1.83
C VAL A 97 -5.41 9.25 2.43
N THR A 98 -4.12 9.48 2.31
CA THR A 98 -3.10 8.53 2.76
C THR A 98 -2.20 9.14 3.83
N PHE A 99 -1.88 8.33 4.84
CA PHE A 99 -0.98 8.69 5.94
C PHE A 99 0.26 7.82 5.89
N GLY A 100 1.42 8.40 5.62
CA GLY A 100 2.70 7.68 5.59
C GLY A 100 2.73 6.52 4.60
N THR A 101 1.97 6.58 3.51
CA THR A 101 1.98 5.56 2.46
C THR A 101 3.27 5.64 1.66
N PRO A 102 4.00 4.54 1.49
CA PRO A 102 5.19 4.50 0.63
C PRO A 102 4.75 4.44 -0.84
N MET A 103 4.38 5.61 -1.39
CA MET A 103 3.76 5.74 -2.73
C MET A 103 4.58 5.11 -3.85
N ARG A 104 5.89 5.13 -3.71
CA ARG A 104 6.86 4.56 -4.65
C ARG A 104 7.73 3.48 -4.01
N GLY A 105 7.23 2.82 -2.97
CA GLY A 105 7.95 1.79 -2.24
C GLY A 105 8.80 2.30 -1.08
N SER A 106 9.54 1.38 -0.45
CA SER A 106 10.30 1.61 0.77
C SER A 106 11.59 0.80 0.79
N MET A 107 12.70 1.42 1.22
CA MET A 107 13.98 0.72 1.45
C MET A 107 13.86 -0.38 2.51
N ASN A 108 12.94 -0.27 3.45
CA ASN A 108 12.70 -1.33 4.44
C ASN A 108 12.32 -2.66 3.79
N ALA A 109 11.66 -2.64 2.63
CA ALA A 109 11.35 -3.86 1.90
C ALA A 109 12.61 -4.49 1.30
N VAL A 110 13.52 -3.68 0.76
CA VAL A 110 14.82 -4.13 0.25
C VAL A 110 15.63 -4.74 1.39
N ASP A 111 15.74 -4.05 2.52
CA ASP A 111 16.47 -4.52 3.71
C ASP A 111 15.90 -5.86 4.20
N GLN A 112 14.59 -5.96 4.32
CA GLN A 112 13.92 -7.19 4.78
C GLN A 112 14.16 -8.38 3.83
N LEU A 113 14.17 -8.18 2.53
CA LEU A 113 14.46 -9.23 1.55
C LEU A 113 15.93 -9.62 1.55
N ALA A 114 16.84 -8.65 1.51
CA ALA A 114 18.27 -8.90 1.44
C ALA A 114 18.83 -9.45 2.76
N ASN A 115 18.60 -8.76 3.86
CA ASN A 115 19.20 -9.06 5.17
C ASN A 115 18.30 -9.93 6.07
N GLY A 116 17.01 -10.07 5.72
CA GLY A 116 16.03 -10.85 6.49
C GLY A 116 15.55 -10.15 7.76
N ALA A 117 14.88 -10.93 8.61
CA ALA A 117 14.28 -10.42 9.84
C ALA A 117 15.33 -9.93 10.86
N PRO A 118 14.96 -8.99 11.75
CA PRO A 118 15.87 -8.43 12.74
C PRO A 118 16.51 -9.49 13.66
N TRP A 119 17.78 -9.32 13.98
CA TRP A 119 18.56 -10.24 14.84
C TRP A 119 17.95 -10.48 16.23
N LYS A 120 17.21 -9.50 16.76
CA LYS A 120 16.53 -9.60 18.05
C LYS A 120 15.48 -10.72 18.15
N LEU A 121 15.11 -11.34 17.04
CA LEU A 121 14.17 -12.48 17.00
C LEU A 121 14.82 -13.80 17.40
N GLY A 122 16.14 -13.86 17.57
CA GLY A 122 16.85 -15.06 18.00
C GLY A 122 16.54 -16.27 17.14
N PRO A 123 16.17 -17.43 17.74
CA PRO A 123 15.92 -18.68 16.99
C PRO A 123 14.80 -18.58 15.95
N LEU A 124 13.86 -17.66 16.11
CA LEU A 124 12.73 -17.46 15.19
C LEU A 124 13.11 -16.66 13.95
N ARG A 125 14.31 -16.04 13.92
CA ARG A 125 14.75 -15.18 12.83
C ARG A 125 14.68 -15.86 11.47
N GLY A 126 15.17 -17.09 11.34
CA GLY A 126 15.13 -17.85 10.08
C GLY A 126 13.71 -18.02 9.57
N LEU A 127 12.82 -18.54 10.42
CA LEU A 127 11.42 -18.77 10.04
C LEU A 127 10.72 -17.46 9.62
N VAL A 128 10.93 -16.36 10.35
CA VAL A 128 10.33 -15.07 10.01
C VAL A 128 10.94 -14.50 8.73
N THR A 129 12.23 -14.73 8.48
CA THR A 129 12.91 -14.34 7.23
C THR A 129 12.30 -15.06 6.03
N ASP A 130 12.18 -16.37 6.10
CA ASP A 130 11.64 -17.18 5.01
C ASP A 130 10.17 -16.84 4.74
N LEU A 131 9.38 -16.66 5.80
CA LEU A 131 8.00 -16.19 5.68
C LEU A 131 7.97 -14.82 4.99
N SER A 132 8.76 -13.86 5.44
CA SER A 132 8.78 -12.50 4.86
C SER A 132 9.11 -12.53 3.37
N ARG A 133 10.10 -13.33 2.96
CA ARG A 133 10.50 -13.49 1.56
C ARG A 133 9.44 -14.15 0.68
N SER A 134 8.46 -14.83 1.26
CA SER A 134 7.34 -15.44 0.54
C SER A 134 6.12 -14.50 0.41
N LEU A 135 6.15 -13.29 1.00
CA LEU A 135 5.00 -12.38 1.02
C LEU A 135 4.95 -11.51 -0.24
N PRO A 136 3.93 -11.65 -1.10
CA PRO A 136 3.81 -10.79 -2.28
C PRO A 136 3.64 -9.31 -1.93
N SER A 137 3.00 -8.99 -0.80
CA SER A 137 2.86 -7.61 -0.33
C SER A 137 4.20 -6.95 -0.04
N LEU A 138 5.18 -7.69 0.49
CA LEU A 138 6.51 -7.15 0.77
C LEU A 138 7.23 -6.78 -0.53
N HIS A 139 7.11 -7.59 -1.58
CA HIS A 139 7.66 -7.29 -2.89
C HIS A 139 6.97 -6.09 -3.55
N GLN A 140 5.69 -5.91 -3.32
CA GLN A 140 4.92 -4.73 -3.77
C GLN A 140 5.21 -3.45 -2.95
N LEU A 141 6.07 -3.53 -1.94
CA LEU A 141 6.65 -2.39 -1.23
C LEU A 141 8.06 -2.04 -1.72
N LEU A 142 8.60 -2.74 -2.71
CA LEU A 142 9.91 -2.41 -3.28
C LEU A 142 9.88 -1.06 -3.99
N PRO A 143 11.00 -0.28 -3.94
CA PRO A 143 11.09 1.00 -4.61
C PRO A 143 10.93 0.91 -6.13
N SER A 144 10.06 1.77 -6.69
CA SER A 144 9.89 1.95 -8.13
C SER A 144 10.74 3.10 -8.69
N TYR A 145 11.57 3.74 -7.89
CA TYR A 145 12.48 4.82 -8.30
C TYR A 145 13.94 4.34 -8.35
N ALA A 146 14.79 5.08 -9.03
CA ALA A 146 16.24 4.82 -9.04
C ALA A 146 16.82 4.98 -7.63
N CYS A 147 17.27 3.87 -7.05
CA CYS A 147 17.70 3.80 -5.65
C CYS A 147 18.97 2.98 -5.42
N VAL A 148 19.48 2.30 -6.44
CA VAL A 148 20.69 1.48 -6.34
C VAL A 148 21.92 2.32 -6.69
N VAL A 149 22.88 2.36 -5.79
CA VAL A 149 24.18 2.99 -6.00
C VAL A 149 25.09 1.99 -6.74
N PRO A 150 25.51 2.27 -8.00
CA PRO A 150 26.38 1.35 -8.72
C PRO A 150 27.78 1.27 -8.11
N ASP A 151 28.42 0.11 -8.17
CA ASP A 151 29.81 -0.07 -7.70
C ASP A 151 30.81 0.77 -8.50
N SER A 152 30.54 1.00 -9.78
CA SER A 152 31.34 1.86 -10.64
C SER A 152 31.21 3.36 -10.34
N GLY A 153 30.31 3.74 -9.42
CA GLY A 153 29.89 5.13 -9.25
C GLY A 153 28.98 5.59 -10.39
N GLY A 154 28.52 6.84 -10.31
CA GLY A 154 27.66 7.43 -11.32
C GLY A 154 26.21 7.59 -10.84
N GLU A 155 25.28 7.66 -11.80
CA GLU A 155 23.87 7.86 -11.51
C GLU A 155 23.23 6.62 -10.86
N LEU A 156 22.23 6.87 -10.01
CA LEU A 156 21.45 5.81 -9.39
C LEU A 156 20.69 5.01 -10.46
N THR A 157 20.59 3.70 -10.24
CA THR A 157 19.81 2.81 -11.11
C THR A 157 18.59 2.26 -10.38
N HIS A 158 17.64 1.72 -11.14
CA HIS A 158 16.50 1.01 -10.58
C HIS A 158 16.92 -0.38 -10.06
N LEU A 159 16.10 -0.95 -9.20
CA LEU A 159 16.25 -2.34 -8.78
C LEU A 159 16.17 -3.28 -10.00
N ASP A 160 17.15 -4.16 -10.09
CA ASP A 160 17.09 -5.31 -10.99
C ASP A 160 16.39 -6.47 -10.30
N PRO A 161 15.45 -7.19 -10.96
CA PRO A 161 14.77 -8.33 -10.36
C PRO A 161 15.71 -9.41 -9.80
N GLY A 162 16.84 -9.63 -10.45
CA GLY A 162 17.87 -10.58 -10.00
C GLY A 162 18.92 -9.98 -9.06
N GLY A 163 18.87 -8.66 -8.80
CA GLY A 163 19.91 -7.95 -8.07
C GLY A 163 19.75 -7.93 -6.55
N ILE A 164 18.59 -8.33 -6.01
CA ILE A 164 18.37 -8.34 -4.56
C ILE A 164 18.87 -9.67 -3.97
N PRO A 165 19.86 -9.65 -3.05
CA PRO A 165 20.32 -10.85 -2.39
C PRO A 165 19.17 -11.64 -1.76
N HIS A 166 19.11 -12.94 -2.02
CA HIS A 166 18.04 -13.84 -1.53
C HIS A 166 16.61 -13.51 -1.98
N GLY A 167 16.41 -12.50 -2.83
CA GLY A 167 15.12 -12.20 -3.43
C GLY A 167 14.75 -13.25 -4.49
N ASP A 168 13.45 -13.55 -4.62
CA ASP A 168 12.95 -14.32 -5.77
C ASP A 168 12.77 -13.34 -6.94
N PRO A 169 13.51 -13.51 -8.06
CA PRO A 169 13.44 -12.58 -9.20
C PRO A 169 12.04 -12.41 -9.78
N ALA A 170 11.23 -13.47 -9.79
CA ALA A 170 9.87 -13.40 -10.32
C ALA A 170 8.97 -12.58 -9.41
N MET A 171 9.09 -12.75 -8.09
CA MET A 171 8.33 -11.95 -7.12
C MET A 171 8.78 -10.49 -7.11
N VAL A 172 10.08 -10.23 -7.26
CA VAL A 172 10.61 -8.86 -7.39
C VAL A 172 10.05 -8.19 -8.63
N ALA A 173 10.10 -8.87 -9.79
CA ALA A 173 9.54 -8.36 -11.04
C ALA A 173 8.04 -8.06 -10.91
N ASP A 174 7.25 -8.96 -10.29
CA ASP A 174 5.83 -8.75 -10.02
C ASP A 174 5.58 -7.55 -9.10
N GLY A 175 6.39 -7.38 -8.07
CA GLY A 175 6.32 -6.25 -7.16
C GLY A 175 6.57 -4.90 -7.86
N LEU A 176 7.57 -4.84 -8.73
CA LEU A 176 7.87 -3.64 -9.53
C LEU A 176 6.76 -3.37 -10.55
N ALA A 177 6.24 -4.41 -11.21
CA ALA A 177 5.12 -4.30 -12.14
C ALA A 177 3.85 -3.75 -11.46
N PHE A 178 3.61 -4.06 -10.19
CA PHE A 178 2.50 -3.51 -9.43
C PHE A 178 2.51 -1.97 -9.40
N HIS A 179 3.67 -1.35 -9.16
CA HIS A 179 3.80 0.11 -9.18
C HIS A 179 3.55 0.68 -10.57
N THR A 180 4.12 0.04 -11.60
CA THR A 180 3.92 0.44 -13.00
C THR A 180 2.44 0.44 -13.39
N GLU A 181 1.67 -0.56 -12.98
CA GLU A 181 0.23 -0.65 -13.24
C GLU A 181 -0.55 0.52 -12.61
N VAL A 182 -0.24 0.88 -11.38
CA VAL A 182 -0.90 1.98 -10.68
C VAL A 182 -0.51 3.34 -11.27
N GLU A 183 0.78 3.55 -11.53
CA GLU A 183 1.31 4.79 -12.11
C GLU A 183 0.79 5.00 -13.54
N ALA A 184 0.66 3.93 -14.33
CA ALA A 184 0.07 4.00 -15.67
C ALA A 184 -1.40 4.42 -15.63
N ALA A 185 -2.18 3.90 -14.68
CA ALA A 185 -3.58 4.29 -14.52
C ALA A 185 -3.72 5.77 -14.11
N GLU A 186 -2.88 6.25 -13.17
CA GLU A 186 -2.85 7.65 -12.73
C GLU A 186 -2.40 8.60 -13.87
N THR A 187 -1.49 8.16 -14.72
CA THR A 187 -1.02 8.92 -15.87
C THR A 187 -2.10 9.01 -16.95
N THR A 188 -2.82 7.91 -17.17
CA THR A 188 -3.90 7.83 -18.18
C THR A 188 -5.13 8.62 -17.74
N ASP A 189 -5.41 8.68 -16.44
CA ASP A 189 -6.52 9.44 -15.85
C ASP A 189 -6.01 10.50 -14.87
N PRO A 190 -5.74 11.73 -15.33
CA PRO A 190 -5.32 12.83 -14.43
C PRO A 190 -6.34 13.16 -13.34
N THR A 191 -7.63 12.82 -13.55
CA THR A 191 -8.67 13.03 -12.52
C THR A 191 -8.50 12.04 -11.38
N PHE A 192 -7.99 10.85 -11.64
CA PHE A 192 -7.62 9.88 -10.61
C PHE A 192 -6.44 10.41 -9.78
N ALA A 193 -5.36 10.84 -10.41
CA ALA A 193 -4.20 11.39 -9.72
C ALA A 193 -4.58 12.57 -8.78
N ALA A 194 -5.47 13.45 -9.23
CA ALA A 194 -5.97 14.58 -8.44
C ALA A 194 -6.78 14.19 -7.19
N LYS A 195 -7.26 12.95 -7.10
CA LYS A 195 -7.99 12.42 -5.94
C LYS A 195 -7.08 11.90 -4.83
N VAL A 196 -5.78 11.72 -5.10
CA VAL A 196 -4.81 11.21 -4.12
C VAL A 196 -4.24 12.37 -3.30
N HIS A 197 -4.47 12.33 -1.98
CA HIS A 197 -4.01 13.33 -1.03
C HIS A 197 -3.08 12.69 0.00
N ALA A 198 -1.78 12.90 -0.16
CA ALA A 198 -0.77 12.33 0.72
C ALA A 198 -0.50 13.24 1.93
N ILE A 199 -0.59 12.67 3.12
CA ILE A 199 -0.11 13.26 4.36
C ILE A 199 1.19 12.57 4.72
N VAL A 200 2.28 13.32 4.72
CA VAL A 200 3.63 12.81 4.91
C VAL A 200 4.28 13.42 6.16
N GLY A 201 5.12 12.62 6.84
CA GLY A 201 5.99 13.14 7.88
C GLY A 201 7.15 13.93 7.27
N THR A 202 7.61 14.95 7.96
CA THR A 202 8.78 15.75 7.57
C THR A 202 9.85 15.68 8.66
N ASN A 203 11.10 16.03 8.31
CA ASN A 203 12.24 16.04 9.22
C ASN A 203 12.53 14.68 9.88
N GLN A 204 12.20 13.59 9.19
CA GLN A 204 12.54 12.23 9.59
C GLN A 204 13.59 11.69 8.62
N PRO A 205 14.83 11.42 9.05
CA PRO A 205 15.82 10.74 8.22
C PRO A 205 15.26 9.42 7.73
N THR A 206 15.27 9.22 6.42
CA THR A 206 14.72 8.01 5.78
C THR A 206 15.72 7.51 4.74
N GLN A 207 16.02 6.22 4.79
CA GLN A 207 16.85 5.58 3.78
C GLN A 207 16.17 5.67 2.42
N SER A 208 16.91 6.12 1.40
CA SER A 208 16.39 6.31 0.04
C SER A 208 17.22 5.59 -1.02
N THR A 209 18.40 5.10 -0.66
CA THR A 209 19.32 4.42 -1.57
C THR A 209 19.89 3.16 -0.91
N VAL A 210 20.37 2.24 -1.73
CA VAL A 210 21.05 1.01 -1.31
C VAL A 210 22.26 0.74 -2.20
N ARG A 211 23.34 0.24 -1.60
CA ARG A 211 24.44 -0.40 -2.31
C ARG A 211 24.47 -1.88 -1.95
N PHE A 212 24.46 -2.74 -2.95
CA PHE A 212 24.65 -4.18 -2.76
C PHE A 212 26.14 -4.47 -2.79
N THR A 213 26.67 -5.07 -1.70
CA THR A 213 28.07 -5.46 -1.58
C THR A 213 28.19 -6.97 -1.49
N GLY A 214 29.38 -7.53 -1.71
CA GLY A 214 29.62 -8.97 -1.56
C GLY A 214 29.36 -9.53 -0.16
N GLY A 215 29.20 -8.64 0.85
CA GLY A 215 28.93 -9.00 2.25
C GLY A 215 27.56 -8.56 2.77
N GLY A 216 26.70 -7.96 1.94
CA GLY A 216 25.37 -7.48 2.36
C GLY A 216 24.91 -6.23 1.64
N THR A 217 24.20 -5.37 2.36
CA THR A 217 23.65 -4.11 1.85
C THR A 217 24.06 -2.94 2.73
N GLU A 218 24.37 -1.82 2.09
CA GLU A 218 24.61 -0.52 2.74
C GLU A 218 23.48 0.44 2.33
N PHE A 219 22.91 1.17 3.31
CA PHE A 219 21.83 2.12 3.11
C PHE A 219 22.23 3.54 3.40
#